data_ed73fb454fb699adf794f9c13fbb6d35
#
_entry.id   ed73fb454fb699adf794f9c13fbb6d35
#
_cell.length_a   1.000
_cell.length_b   1.000
_cell.length_c   1.000
_cell.angle_alpha   90.00
_cell.angle_beta   90.00
_cell.angle_gamma   90.00
#
_symmetry.space_group_name_H-M   'P 1'
#
loop_
_entity.id
_entity.type
_entity.pdbx_description
1 polymer ?
#
loop_
_entity_poly.entity_id
_entity_poly.type
_entity_poly.pdbx_seq_one_letter_code
_entity_poly.pdbx_strand_id
1 'polypeptide(L)'
;MALHPSYPLRSPRLALRPVSEQDIDALVAYRSIPDVCRYVPFEPMDATAVRERLRGLWARRVLEADGQPLLLGVELAATGELIGDVMLLWASAEHRSGEIGYVLHPAYSGQGYATEAAHRILHLAFDELGLHRIIARVDAENHSSARLAARLGMRQEAHLVQNEWFKGRWSDELDFAILGDEWRALAHSGCLPDASS
;
A
#
# COMPACT_ATOMS: atom_id res chain seq x y z
N MET A 1 8.48 20.10 -1.51
CA MET A 1 8.84 18.73 -1.86
C MET A 1 7.73 18.21 -2.76
N ALA A 2 8.01 17.57 -3.87
CA ALA A 2 7.00 17.01 -4.77
C ALA A 2 7.54 15.68 -5.31
N LEU A 3 6.68 14.72 -5.61
CA LEU A 3 7.05 13.43 -6.15
C LEU A 3 6.38 13.22 -7.51
N HIS A 4 7.20 13.05 -8.54
CA HIS A 4 6.78 12.80 -9.93
C HIS A 4 7.38 11.49 -10.43
N PRO A 5 6.80 10.33 -10.07
CA PRO A 5 7.37 9.05 -10.45
C PRO A 5 7.34 8.80 -11.95
N SER A 6 8.35 8.11 -12.47
CA SER A 6 8.34 7.58 -13.83
C SER A 6 7.70 6.20 -13.84
N TYR A 7 6.53 6.05 -14.47
CA TYR A 7 5.79 4.80 -14.49
C TYR A 7 6.12 3.93 -15.71
N PRO A 8 6.03 2.58 -15.60
CA PRO A 8 5.70 1.84 -14.38
C PRO A 8 6.92 1.74 -13.43
N LEU A 9 6.65 1.71 -12.13
CA LEU A 9 7.66 1.38 -11.13
C LEU A 9 7.86 -0.14 -11.15
N ARG A 10 9.03 -0.60 -11.52
CA ARG A 10 9.31 -2.03 -11.68
C ARG A 10 9.94 -2.65 -10.45
N SER A 11 9.69 -3.94 -10.26
CA SER A 11 10.36 -4.87 -9.37
C SER A 11 10.58 -6.19 -10.12
N PRO A 12 11.23 -7.21 -9.57
CA PRO A 12 11.51 -8.45 -10.30
C PRO A 12 10.29 -9.14 -10.93
N ARG A 13 9.13 -9.06 -10.29
CA ARG A 13 7.91 -9.75 -10.75
C ARG A 13 6.74 -8.82 -11.03
N LEU A 14 6.84 -7.52 -10.64
CA LEU A 14 5.72 -6.60 -10.65
C LEU A 14 6.03 -5.32 -11.43
N ALA A 15 4.96 -4.70 -11.93
CA ALA A 15 4.94 -3.35 -12.45
C ALA A 15 3.83 -2.55 -11.73
N LEU A 16 4.21 -1.47 -11.05
CA LEU A 16 3.26 -0.61 -10.35
C LEU A 16 2.99 0.63 -11.20
N ARG A 17 1.73 0.90 -11.48
CA ARG A 17 1.30 2.05 -12.29
C ARG A 17 0.00 2.67 -11.78
N PRO A 18 -0.29 3.94 -12.11
CA PRO A 18 -1.60 4.49 -11.88
C PRO A 18 -2.70 3.63 -12.53
N VAL A 19 -3.80 3.46 -11.80
CA VAL A 19 -4.99 2.76 -12.31
C VAL A 19 -5.80 3.66 -13.25
N SER A 20 -6.59 3.05 -14.12
CA SER A 20 -7.38 3.73 -15.15
C SER A 20 -8.76 3.08 -15.31
N GLU A 21 -9.60 3.64 -16.19
CA GLU A 21 -10.91 3.05 -16.50
C GLU A 21 -10.81 1.64 -17.13
N GLN A 22 -9.69 1.30 -17.75
CA GLN A 22 -9.46 -0.05 -18.30
C GLN A 22 -9.29 -1.11 -17.21
N ASP A 23 -9.01 -0.70 -15.97
CA ASP A 23 -8.78 -1.58 -14.84
C ASP A 23 -10.06 -1.88 -14.02
N ILE A 24 -11.22 -1.31 -14.39
CA ILE A 24 -12.45 -1.39 -13.60
C ILE A 24 -12.81 -2.84 -13.30
N ASP A 25 -12.82 -3.72 -14.30
CA ASP A 25 -13.21 -5.12 -14.11
C ASP A 25 -12.25 -5.87 -13.17
N ALA A 26 -10.95 -5.63 -13.33
CA ALA A 26 -9.93 -6.22 -12.46
C ALA A 26 -10.01 -5.67 -11.02
N LEU A 27 -10.24 -4.36 -10.86
CA LEU A 27 -10.45 -3.74 -9.53
C LEU A 27 -11.70 -4.30 -8.85
N VAL A 28 -12.80 -4.43 -9.57
CA VAL A 28 -14.06 -5.01 -9.07
C VAL A 28 -13.86 -6.46 -8.67
N ALA A 29 -13.08 -7.24 -9.43
CA ALA A 29 -12.86 -8.66 -9.19
C ALA A 29 -12.37 -8.97 -7.76
N TYR A 30 -11.59 -8.09 -7.13
CA TYR A 30 -11.18 -8.29 -5.74
C TYR A 30 -11.80 -7.30 -4.75
N ARG A 31 -12.14 -6.06 -5.16
CA ARG A 31 -12.73 -5.07 -4.27
C ARG A 31 -14.23 -5.27 -4.01
N SER A 32 -14.90 -6.18 -4.73
CA SER A 32 -16.26 -6.61 -4.45
C SER A 32 -16.34 -7.77 -3.44
N ILE A 33 -15.21 -8.41 -3.11
CA ILE A 33 -15.16 -9.57 -2.21
C ILE A 33 -15.27 -9.09 -0.75
N PRO A 34 -16.29 -9.51 0.02
CA PRO A 34 -16.47 -9.07 1.40
C PRO A 34 -15.27 -9.36 2.30
N ASP A 35 -14.63 -10.52 2.16
CA ASP A 35 -13.45 -10.89 2.95
C ASP A 35 -12.23 -10.01 2.66
N VAL A 36 -12.06 -9.52 1.43
CA VAL A 36 -11.01 -8.55 1.07
C VAL A 36 -11.29 -7.21 1.74
N CYS A 37 -12.57 -6.83 1.81
CA CYS A 37 -12.98 -5.56 2.41
C CYS A 37 -13.08 -5.62 3.94
N ARG A 38 -12.92 -6.79 4.55
CA ARG A 38 -13.18 -7.01 5.98
C ARG A 38 -12.41 -6.07 6.91
N TYR A 39 -11.16 -5.77 6.58
CA TYR A 39 -10.24 -5.01 7.44
C TYR A 39 -9.78 -3.69 6.82
N VAL A 40 -10.45 -3.22 5.76
CA VAL A 40 -10.09 -1.97 5.07
C VAL A 40 -11.23 -0.95 5.19
N PRO A 41 -10.95 0.37 5.16
CA PRO A 41 -11.93 1.42 5.45
C PRO A 41 -12.86 1.70 4.24
N PHE A 42 -13.31 0.66 3.57
CA PHE A 42 -14.31 0.74 2.51
C PHE A 42 -15.16 -0.53 2.44
N GLU A 43 -16.38 -0.38 1.96
CA GLU A 43 -17.30 -1.48 1.70
C GLU A 43 -16.99 -2.13 0.35
N PRO A 44 -17.50 -3.37 0.09
CA PRO A 44 -17.40 -3.98 -1.23
C PRO A 44 -17.87 -3.04 -2.34
N MET A 45 -17.05 -2.90 -3.39
CA MET A 45 -17.27 -1.93 -4.46
C MET A 45 -17.78 -2.63 -5.73
N ASP A 46 -18.80 -2.05 -6.32
CA ASP A 46 -19.21 -2.35 -7.70
C ASP A 46 -18.47 -1.47 -8.72
N ALA A 47 -18.75 -1.67 -10.00
CA ALA A 47 -18.12 -0.91 -11.08
C ALA A 47 -18.44 0.60 -11.00
N THR A 48 -19.57 0.99 -10.44
CA THR A 48 -19.93 2.41 -10.27
C THR A 48 -19.07 3.05 -9.20
N ALA A 49 -18.95 2.42 -8.04
CA ALA A 49 -18.12 2.88 -6.93
C ALA A 49 -16.63 2.95 -7.33
N VAL A 50 -16.13 1.95 -8.06
CA VAL A 50 -14.74 1.96 -8.60
C VAL A 50 -14.55 3.14 -9.56
N ARG A 51 -15.50 3.38 -10.47
CA ARG A 51 -15.41 4.50 -11.43
C ARG A 51 -15.41 5.87 -10.73
N GLU A 52 -16.19 6.05 -9.68
CA GLU A 52 -16.17 7.27 -8.86
C GLU A 52 -14.81 7.48 -8.20
N ARG A 53 -14.19 6.43 -7.66
CA ARG A 53 -12.84 6.50 -7.08
C ARG A 53 -11.78 6.86 -8.14
N LEU A 54 -11.87 6.30 -9.34
CA LEU A 54 -10.96 6.61 -10.45
C LEU A 54 -11.05 8.07 -10.91
N ARG A 55 -12.23 8.68 -10.81
CA ARG A 55 -12.42 10.12 -11.12
C ARG A 55 -11.99 11.04 -9.97
N GLY A 56 -11.83 10.51 -8.79
CA GLY A 56 -11.49 11.24 -7.57
C GLY A 56 -10.11 10.88 -7.02
N LEU A 57 -10.09 10.23 -5.87
CA LEU A 57 -8.86 9.94 -5.10
C LEU A 57 -7.81 9.11 -5.88
N TRP A 58 -8.24 8.21 -6.77
CA TRP A 58 -7.35 7.32 -7.51
C TRP A 58 -6.86 7.90 -8.84
N ALA A 59 -7.34 9.08 -9.24
CA ALA A 59 -6.88 9.78 -10.45
C ALA A 59 -5.44 10.29 -10.35
N ARG A 60 -4.91 10.38 -9.11
CA ARG A 60 -3.62 11.01 -8.84
C ARG A 60 -2.45 10.19 -9.37
N ARG A 61 -1.49 10.89 -9.99
CA ARG A 61 -0.27 10.30 -10.56
C ARG A 61 1.01 10.87 -9.94
N VAL A 62 0.87 11.93 -9.14
CA VAL A 62 1.96 12.66 -8.49
C VAL A 62 1.54 13.03 -7.08
N LEU A 63 2.50 13.31 -6.20
CA LEU A 63 2.25 13.90 -4.87
C LEU A 63 2.90 15.29 -4.85
N GLU A 64 2.07 16.33 -4.70
CA GLU A 64 2.50 17.72 -4.72
C GLU A 64 2.37 18.40 -3.35
N ALA A 65 1.56 17.84 -2.48
CA ALA A 65 1.35 18.33 -1.12
C ALA A 65 1.05 17.18 -0.16
N ASP A 66 1.22 17.41 1.13
CA ASP A 66 0.76 16.48 2.16
C ASP A 66 -0.78 16.35 2.20
N GLY A 67 -1.25 15.31 2.86
CA GLY A 67 -2.65 14.88 2.81
C GLY A 67 -3.03 14.16 1.51
N GLN A 68 -2.12 14.02 0.54
CA GLN A 68 -2.41 13.40 -0.75
C GLN A 68 -2.08 11.91 -0.77
N PRO A 69 -3.04 11.04 -1.16
CA PRO A 69 -2.77 9.64 -1.45
C PRO A 69 -2.34 9.44 -2.91
N LEU A 70 -1.43 8.49 -3.13
CA LEU A 70 -1.08 7.94 -4.43
C LEU A 70 -1.42 6.45 -4.43
N LEU A 71 -2.38 6.05 -5.24
CA LEU A 71 -2.76 4.64 -5.41
C LEU A 71 -2.21 4.12 -6.73
N LEU A 72 -1.49 3.00 -6.67
CA LEU A 72 -0.92 2.32 -7.82
C LEU A 72 -1.46 0.90 -7.93
N GLY A 73 -1.90 0.53 -9.10
CA GLY A 73 -2.22 -0.85 -9.43
C GLY A 73 -0.95 -1.71 -9.47
N VAL A 74 -1.07 -2.93 -9.01
CA VAL A 74 -0.01 -3.94 -8.99
C VAL A 74 -0.27 -4.93 -10.11
N GLU A 75 0.56 -4.92 -11.15
CA GLU A 75 0.50 -5.84 -12.29
C GLU A 75 1.59 -6.90 -12.18
N LEU A 76 1.28 -8.11 -12.62
CA LEU A 76 2.30 -9.12 -12.92
C LEU A 76 3.09 -8.69 -14.15
N ALA A 77 4.40 -8.52 -14.03
CA ALA A 77 5.25 -8.09 -15.14
C ALA A 77 5.23 -9.06 -16.33
N ALA A 78 4.98 -10.35 -16.08
CA ALA A 78 4.95 -11.41 -17.09
C ALA A 78 3.67 -11.41 -17.96
N THR A 79 2.52 -11.01 -17.37
CA THR A 79 1.20 -11.14 -18.04
C THR A 79 0.49 -9.82 -18.23
N GLY A 80 0.87 -8.77 -17.50
CA GLY A 80 0.13 -7.50 -17.44
C GLY A 80 -1.17 -7.58 -16.62
N GLU A 81 -1.40 -8.68 -15.92
CA GLU A 81 -2.61 -8.88 -15.13
C GLU A 81 -2.56 -8.03 -13.84
N LEU A 82 -3.60 -7.25 -13.60
CA LEU A 82 -3.75 -6.47 -12.37
C LEU A 82 -4.21 -7.38 -11.24
N ILE A 83 -3.36 -7.57 -10.23
CA ILE A 83 -3.58 -8.50 -9.11
C ILE A 83 -3.90 -7.80 -7.78
N GLY A 84 -3.87 -6.48 -7.74
CA GLY A 84 -4.12 -5.70 -6.54
C GLY A 84 -3.72 -4.24 -6.70
N ASP A 85 -3.61 -3.55 -5.58
CA ASP A 85 -3.12 -2.18 -5.52
C ASP A 85 -2.37 -1.90 -4.21
N VAL A 86 -1.55 -0.86 -4.25
CA VAL A 86 -0.83 -0.31 -3.10
C VAL A 86 -1.03 1.21 -3.05
N MET A 87 -1.01 1.75 -1.85
CA MET A 87 -1.21 3.17 -1.61
C MET A 87 -0.05 3.73 -0.78
N LEU A 88 0.41 4.92 -1.15
CA LEU A 88 1.23 5.79 -0.32
C LEU A 88 0.42 7.05 0.00
N LEU A 89 0.14 7.30 1.26
CA LEU A 89 -0.35 8.59 1.75
C LEU A 89 0.85 9.41 2.23
N TRP A 90 1.07 10.58 1.63
CA TRP A 90 1.99 11.58 2.21
C TRP A 90 1.24 12.33 3.32
N ALA A 91 1.45 11.94 4.58
CA ALA A 91 0.64 12.40 5.70
C ALA A 91 1.04 13.81 6.18
N SER A 92 2.34 14.12 6.23
CA SER A 92 2.85 15.42 6.67
C SER A 92 4.17 15.76 6.00
N ALA A 93 4.23 16.96 5.42
CA ALA A 93 5.46 17.54 4.88
C ALA A 93 6.40 18.00 6.00
N GLU A 94 5.87 18.62 7.06
CA GLU A 94 6.62 19.09 8.22
C GLU A 94 7.34 17.95 8.94
N HIS A 95 6.61 16.86 9.22
CA HIS A 95 7.16 15.70 9.92
C HIS A 95 7.78 14.69 8.97
N ARG A 96 7.74 14.92 7.65
CA ARG A 96 8.20 14.01 6.60
C ARG A 96 7.69 12.58 6.83
N SER A 97 6.40 12.46 7.08
CA SER A 97 5.76 11.19 7.42
C SER A 97 4.73 10.76 6.38
N GLY A 98 4.54 9.46 6.27
CA GLY A 98 3.55 8.87 5.39
C GLY A 98 2.97 7.58 5.95
N GLU A 99 2.00 7.05 5.23
CA GLU A 99 1.33 5.79 5.55
C GLU A 99 1.23 4.93 4.30
N ILE A 100 1.36 3.62 4.45
CA ILE A 100 1.17 2.67 3.36
C ILE A 100 -0.06 1.79 3.61
N GLY A 101 -0.72 1.44 2.49
CA GLY A 101 -1.79 0.46 2.46
C GLY A 101 -1.68 -0.43 1.23
N TYR A 102 -2.26 -1.61 1.28
CA TYR A 102 -2.26 -2.56 0.17
C TYR A 102 -3.49 -3.46 0.19
N VAL A 103 -3.94 -3.84 -0.98
CA VAL A 103 -5.01 -4.80 -1.19
C VAL A 103 -4.61 -5.72 -2.35
N LEU A 104 -4.70 -7.03 -2.16
CA LEU A 104 -4.46 -8.00 -3.22
C LEU A 104 -5.67 -8.89 -3.45
N HIS A 105 -5.83 -9.32 -4.69
CA HIS A 105 -6.79 -10.36 -5.05
C HIS A 105 -6.42 -11.68 -4.32
N PRO A 106 -7.35 -12.37 -3.64
CA PRO A 106 -7.06 -13.54 -2.80
C PRO A 106 -6.32 -14.67 -3.52
N ALA A 107 -6.56 -14.85 -4.82
CA ALA A 107 -5.90 -15.88 -5.63
C ALA A 107 -4.35 -15.69 -5.69
N TYR A 108 -3.85 -14.50 -5.40
CA TYR A 108 -2.41 -14.19 -5.40
C TYR A 108 -1.81 -14.07 -4.00
N SER A 109 -2.59 -14.44 -2.98
CA SER A 109 -2.12 -14.44 -1.59
C SER A 109 -1.04 -15.50 -1.34
N GLY A 110 -0.16 -15.23 -0.37
CA GLY A 110 0.88 -16.19 0.05
C GLY A 110 2.10 -16.31 -0.88
N GLN A 111 2.11 -15.60 -2.02
CA GLN A 111 3.19 -15.68 -3.02
C GLN A 111 4.23 -14.55 -2.89
N GLY A 112 4.09 -13.69 -1.88
CA GLY A 112 5.02 -12.60 -1.59
C GLY A 112 4.79 -11.31 -2.40
N TYR A 113 3.81 -11.27 -3.31
CA TYR A 113 3.56 -10.09 -4.15
C TYR A 113 3.21 -8.84 -3.36
N ALA A 114 2.41 -8.94 -2.29
CA ALA A 114 2.10 -7.78 -1.46
C ALA A 114 3.35 -7.20 -0.76
N THR A 115 4.26 -8.06 -0.32
CA THR A 115 5.53 -7.64 0.29
C THR A 115 6.40 -6.94 -0.74
N GLU A 116 6.52 -7.50 -1.95
CA GLU A 116 7.30 -6.93 -3.06
C GLU A 116 6.73 -5.57 -3.50
N ALA A 117 5.42 -5.46 -3.66
CA ALA A 117 4.76 -4.19 -4.01
C ALA A 117 4.93 -3.12 -2.92
N ALA A 118 4.72 -3.48 -1.65
CA ALA A 118 4.90 -2.57 -0.52
C ALA A 118 6.36 -2.14 -0.38
N HIS A 119 7.33 -3.03 -0.61
CA HIS A 119 8.75 -2.71 -0.64
C HIS A 119 9.06 -1.64 -1.70
N ARG A 120 8.49 -1.77 -2.91
CA ARG A 120 8.68 -0.76 -3.97
C ARG A 120 8.09 0.60 -3.59
N ILE A 121 6.97 0.61 -2.85
CA ILE A 121 6.37 1.85 -2.31
C ILE A 121 7.25 2.47 -1.21
N LEU A 122 7.85 1.67 -0.34
CA LEU A 122 8.78 2.17 0.69
C LEU A 122 10.01 2.82 0.04
N HIS A 123 10.55 2.22 -1.04
CA HIS A 123 11.61 2.83 -1.82
C HIS A 123 11.19 4.20 -2.38
N LEU A 124 10.00 4.29 -2.98
CA LEU A 124 9.45 5.55 -3.48
C LEU A 124 9.32 6.61 -2.37
N ALA A 125 8.86 6.18 -1.19
CA ALA A 125 8.64 7.07 -0.05
C ALA A 125 9.93 7.58 0.58
N PHE A 126 10.92 6.71 0.79
CA PHE A 126 12.16 7.06 1.49
C PHE A 126 13.22 7.64 0.56
N ASP A 127 13.41 7.05 -0.63
CA ASP A 127 14.54 7.38 -1.48
C ASP A 127 14.19 8.48 -2.51
N GLU A 128 12.93 8.53 -2.96
CA GLU A 128 12.50 9.53 -3.95
C GLU A 128 11.78 10.73 -3.31
N LEU A 129 10.81 10.49 -2.39
CA LEU A 129 10.11 11.58 -1.67
C LEU A 129 10.88 12.07 -0.44
N GLY A 130 11.84 11.30 0.08
CA GLY A 130 12.68 11.67 1.22
C GLY A 130 11.94 11.71 2.55
N LEU A 131 10.95 10.87 2.73
CA LEU A 131 10.23 10.78 4.01
C LEU A 131 11.16 10.27 5.11
N HIS A 132 10.86 10.66 6.35
CA HIS A 132 11.58 10.24 7.53
C HIS A 132 10.97 8.99 8.16
N ARG A 133 9.63 8.86 8.09
CA ARG A 133 8.88 7.82 8.78
C ARG A 133 7.70 7.36 7.94
N ILE A 134 7.50 6.06 7.89
CA ILE A 134 6.31 5.42 7.31
C ILE A 134 5.62 4.56 8.37
N ILE A 135 4.29 4.66 8.42
CA ILE A 135 3.46 3.82 9.26
C ILE A 135 2.58 2.88 8.42
N ALA A 136 2.12 1.82 9.05
CA ALA A 136 1.02 0.98 8.58
C ALA A 136 0.09 0.69 9.75
N ARG A 137 -1.19 1.04 9.60
CA ARG A 137 -2.23 0.74 10.57
C ARG A 137 -2.95 -0.52 10.16
N VAL A 138 -3.09 -1.43 11.08
CA VAL A 138 -3.58 -2.78 10.81
C VAL A 138 -4.61 -3.17 11.85
N ASP A 139 -5.79 -3.61 11.43
CA ASP A 139 -6.75 -4.27 12.33
C ASP A 139 -6.06 -5.46 13.01
N ALA A 140 -6.16 -5.57 14.34
CA ALA A 140 -5.44 -6.59 15.11
C ALA A 140 -5.81 -8.03 14.72
N GLU A 141 -6.98 -8.25 14.13
CA GLU A 141 -7.40 -9.55 13.58
C GLU A 141 -6.80 -9.83 12.19
N ASN A 142 -6.25 -8.81 11.51
CA ASN A 142 -5.59 -8.98 10.21
C ASN A 142 -4.15 -9.47 10.35
N HIS A 143 -4.00 -10.70 10.83
CA HIS A 143 -2.67 -11.30 11.06
C HIS A 143 -1.82 -11.39 9.79
N SER A 144 -2.42 -11.42 8.60
CA SER A 144 -1.67 -11.44 7.34
C SER A 144 -0.98 -10.11 7.08
N SER A 145 -1.66 -8.98 7.30
CA SER A 145 -1.07 -7.64 7.18
C SER A 145 -0.05 -7.37 8.27
N ALA A 146 -0.28 -7.79 9.52
CA ALA A 146 0.69 -7.67 10.59
C ALA A 146 2.01 -8.41 10.27
N ARG A 147 1.92 -9.64 9.76
CA ARG A 147 3.11 -10.39 9.31
C ARG A 147 3.78 -9.75 8.09
N LEU A 148 3.03 -9.10 7.22
CA LEU A 148 3.61 -8.39 6.08
C LEU A 148 4.39 -7.16 6.57
N ALA A 149 3.82 -6.34 7.45
CA ALA A 149 4.51 -5.19 8.05
C ALA A 149 5.83 -5.62 8.73
N ALA A 150 5.80 -6.70 9.49
CA ALA A 150 7.01 -7.24 10.13
C ALA A 150 8.07 -7.68 9.09
N ARG A 151 7.67 -8.31 7.96
CA ARG A 151 8.59 -8.68 6.86
C ARG A 151 9.21 -7.48 6.15
N LEU A 152 8.53 -6.34 6.13
CA LEU A 152 9.07 -5.07 5.62
C LEU A 152 10.06 -4.41 6.58
N GLY A 153 10.33 -5.03 7.74
CA GLY A 153 11.19 -4.47 8.76
C GLY A 153 10.50 -3.43 9.66
N MET A 154 9.19 -3.28 9.54
CA MET A 154 8.43 -2.39 10.43
C MET A 154 8.31 -3.00 11.82
N ARG A 155 8.55 -2.21 12.87
CA ARG A 155 8.31 -2.63 14.25
C ARG A 155 6.90 -2.25 14.68
N GLN A 156 6.28 -3.08 15.47
CA GLN A 156 5.03 -2.72 16.14
C GLN A 156 5.31 -1.72 17.26
N GLU A 157 4.68 -0.55 17.22
CA GLU A 157 4.85 0.52 18.22
C GLU A 157 3.66 0.63 19.16
N ALA A 158 2.45 0.24 18.71
CA ALA A 158 1.27 0.30 19.55
C ALA A 158 0.33 -0.89 19.30
N HIS A 159 -0.48 -1.19 20.32
CA HIS A 159 -1.71 -1.96 20.25
C HIS A 159 -2.80 -1.12 20.94
N LEU A 160 -3.69 -0.57 20.16
CA LEU A 160 -4.75 0.31 20.62
C LEU A 160 -6.03 -0.51 20.78
N VAL A 161 -6.45 -0.72 22.02
CA VAL A 161 -7.61 -1.56 22.32
C VAL A 161 -8.89 -0.76 22.08
N GLN A 162 -9.83 -1.32 21.31
CA GLN A 162 -11.10 -0.72 20.95
C GLN A 162 -10.95 0.73 20.42
N ASN A 163 -9.96 0.94 19.57
CA ASN A 163 -9.57 2.25 19.06
C ASN A 163 -10.58 2.83 18.08
N GLU A 164 -11.26 1.98 17.32
CA GLU A 164 -12.14 2.42 16.23
C GLU A 164 -13.47 1.63 16.25
N TRP A 165 -14.59 2.36 16.04
CA TRP A 165 -15.86 1.74 15.70
C TRP A 165 -15.85 1.44 14.21
N PHE A 166 -15.60 0.18 13.87
CA PHE A 166 -15.36 -0.25 12.51
C PHE A 166 -16.34 -1.36 12.09
N LYS A 167 -17.10 -1.12 11.05
CA LYS A 167 -18.05 -2.09 10.47
C LYS A 167 -18.97 -2.78 11.51
N GLY A 168 -19.54 -1.97 12.41
CA GLY A 168 -20.50 -2.42 13.40
C GLY A 168 -19.92 -3.09 14.65
N ARG A 169 -18.61 -3.00 14.87
CA ARG A 169 -17.90 -3.48 16.07
C ARG A 169 -16.79 -2.55 16.51
N TRP A 170 -16.41 -2.61 17.77
CA TRP A 170 -15.15 -2.05 18.22
C TRP A 170 -13.98 -2.91 17.72
N SER A 171 -12.97 -2.29 17.15
CA SER A 171 -11.78 -2.93 16.60
C SER A 171 -10.53 -2.45 17.29
N ASP A 172 -9.62 -3.38 17.56
CA ASP A 172 -8.27 -3.08 18.00
C ASP A 172 -7.40 -2.75 16.80
N GLU A 173 -6.47 -1.80 16.96
CA GLU A 173 -5.53 -1.40 15.94
C GLU A 173 -4.08 -1.67 16.36
N LEU A 174 -3.29 -2.19 15.44
CA LEU A 174 -1.85 -2.33 15.58
C LEU A 174 -1.16 -1.29 14.72
N ASP A 175 -0.35 -0.42 15.33
CA ASP A 175 0.48 0.53 14.64
C ASP A 175 1.88 -0.04 14.41
N PHE A 176 2.25 -0.15 13.14
CA PHE A 176 3.60 -0.51 12.72
C PHE A 176 4.31 0.71 12.14
N ALA A 177 5.64 0.80 12.32
CA ALA A 177 6.43 1.88 11.76
C ALA A 177 7.83 1.45 11.37
N ILE A 178 8.41 2.18 10.42
CA ILE A 178 9.82 2.11 10.03
C ILE A 178 10.35 3.52 9.76
N LEU A 179 11.59 3.78 10.16
CA LEU A 179 12.29 5.03 9.88
C LEU A 179 13.17 4.90 8.64
N GLY A 180 13.44 6.03 7.96
CA GLY A 180 14.29 6.05 6.77
C GLY A 180 15.70 5.51 7.00
N ASP A 181 16.28 5.71 8.21
CA ASP A 181 17.61 5.16 8.54
C ASP A 181 17.57 3.65 8.74
N GLU A 182 16.50 3.12 9.35
CA GLU A 182 16.27 1.68 9.49
C GLU A 182 16.08 1.01 8.13
N TRP A 183 15.31 1.66 7.24
CA TRP A 183 15.12 1.23 5.86
C TRP A 183 16.45 1.11 5.12
N ARG A 184 17.28 2.15 5.15
CA ARG A 184 18.60 2.15 4.51
C ARG A 184 19.52 1.08 5.09
N ALA A 185 19.48 0.86 6.39
CA ALA A 185 20.27 -0.20 7.03
C ALA A 185 19.87 -1.61 6.56
N LEU A 186 18.56 -1.87 6.38
CA LEU A 186 18.06 -3.14 5.85
C LEU A 186 18.47 -3.36 4.38
N ALA A 187 18.43 -2.32 3.56
CA ALA A 187 18.88 -2.40 2.16
C ALA A 187 20.37 -2.76 2.04
N HIS A 188 21.23 -2.20 2.92
CA HIS A 188 22.65 -2.50 2.92
C HIS A 188 22.99 -3.91 3.48
N SER A 189 22.13 -4.49 4.31
CA SER A 189 22.33 -5.83 4.87
C SER A 189 21.96 -6.98 3.93
N GLY A 190 21.43 -6.68 2.72
CA GLY A 190 20.95 -7.69 1.78
C GLY A 190 19.69 -8.44 2.23
N CYS A 191 19.04 -7.98 3.31
CA CYS A 191 17.80 -8.58 3.81
C CYS A 191 16.56 -8.23 2.98
N LEU A 192 16.69 -7.27 2.06
CA LEU A 192 15.60 -6.83 1.17
C LEU A 192 15.94 -7.21 -0.28
N PRO A 193 14.96 -7.63 -1.10
CA PRO A 193 15.21 -7.86 -2.53
C PRO A 193 15.60 -6.55 -3.20
N ASP A 194 16.67 -6.56 -3.99
CA ASP A 194 17.14 -5.41 -4.76
C ASP A 194 16.02 -4.87 -5.68
N ALA A 195 15.75 -3.58 -5.60
CA ALA A 195 14.78 -2.89 -6.45
C ALA A 195 15.33 -2.62 -7.88
N SER A 196 16.53 -3.10 -8.20
CA SER A 196 17.32 -2.71 -9.39
C SER A 196 17.66 -3.88 -10.32
N SER A 197 16.85 -4.92 -10.39
CA SER A 197 17.08 -6.02 -11.34
C SER A 197 15.93 -6.19 -12.31
#